data_f226faf3ff463870698824c35e2ca64b
#
_entry.id   f226faf3ff463870698824c35e2ca64b
#
_cell.length_a   1.000
_cell.length_b   1.000
_cell.length_c   1.000
_cell.angle_alpha   90.00
_cell.angle_beta   90.00
_cell.angle_gamma   90.00
#
_symmetry.space_group_name_H-M   'P 1'
#
loop_
_entity.id
_entity.type
_entity.pdbx_description
1 polymer ?
#
loop_
_entity_poly.entity_id
_entity_poly.type
_entity_poly.pdbx_seq_one_letter_code
_entity_poly.pdbx_strand_id
1 'polypeptide(L)'
;ELIDNLTEQAAPFKPGFTLGEAALSIDKDEDGQFIVTTVKGTKHKAPIVMIAGGLGVFEPRKPPIDNITDFEDKGVEYIIRNPEMYQDKVCVIAGGGDSALDWSIYLAERKIAKRVVLVHRSSSFRGHLDSVQRVIDMAESGEIDLVTEAEVTGLAGNGALEEVIVTHQKEGEKRIAADHFIPLFGLKPSLGPIADWG
;
A
#
# COMPACT_ATOMS: atom_id res chain seq x y z
N GLU A 1 9.19 -20.48 -9.24
CA GLU A 1 10.12 -20.49 -10.40
C GLU A 1 11.37 -19.64 -10.17
N LEU A 2 11.30 -18.28 -9.99
CA LEU A 2 12.51 -17.46 -9.77
C LEU A 2 13.24 -17.84 -8.47
N ILE A 3 12.50 -17.93 -7.36
CA ILE A 3 13.07 -18.29 -6.05
C ILE A 3 13.64 -19.71 -6.07
N ASP A 4 12.95 -20.65 -6.72
CA ASP A 4 13.41 -22.03 -6.83
C ASP A 4 14.71 -22.12 -7.60
N ASN A 5 14.81 -21.42 -8.75
CA ASN A 5 16.03 -21.35 -9.56
C ASN A 5 17.20 -20.73 -8.78
N LEU A 6 16.96 -19.66 -8.02
CA LEU A 6 18.01 -19.03 -7.19
C LEU A 6 18.46 -19.95 -6.04
N THR A 7 17.53 -20.68 -5.44
CA THR A 7 17.83 -21.65 -4.39
C THR A 7 18.66 -22.81 -4.93
N GLU A 8 18.34 -23.30 -6.12
CA GLU A 8 19.09 -24.34 -6.80
C GLU A 8 20.51 -23.89 -7.16
N GLN A 9 20.69 -22.65 -7.61
CA GLN A 9 22.01 -22.07 -7.85
C GLN A 9 22.84 -21.93 -6.57
N ALA A 10 22.21 -21.67 -5.43
CA ALA A 10 22.90 -21.57 -4.14
C ALA A 10 23.21 -22.92 -3.50
N ALA A 11 22.49 -24.00 -3.85
CA ALA A 11 22.59 -25.32 -3.22
C ALA A 11 24.01 -25.92 -3.19
N PRO A 12 24.88 -25.78 -4.21
CA PRO A 12 26.24 -26.27 -4.16
C PRO A 12 27.10 -25.71 -3.04
N PHE A 13 26.76 -24.49 -2.56
CA PHE A 13 27.48 -23.81 -1.49
C PHE A 13 26.95 -24.19 -0.10
N LYS A 14 25.89 -25.01 -0.02
CA LYS A 14 25.27 -25.51 1.21
C LYS A 14 24.92 -24.40 2.20
N PRO A 15 24.23 -23.33 1.79
CA PRO A 15 23.85 -22.25 2.72
C PRO A 15 22.87 -22.77 3.76
N GLY A 16 23.02 -22.29 5.02
CA GLY A 16 21.97 -22.44 6.03
C GLY A 16 20.89 -21.38 5.87
N PHE A 17 19.62 -21.74 6.08
CA PHE A 17 18.50 -20.84 6.04
C PHE A 17 17.82 -20.75 7.41
N THR A 18 17.58 -19.53 7.89
CA THR A 18 16.72 -19.26 9.06
C THR A 18 15.50 -18.51 8.56
N LEU A 19 14.42 -19.26 8.33
CA LEU A 19 13.21 -18.73 7.73
C LEU A 19 12.13 -18.42 8.78
N GLY A 20 11.28 -17.43 8.49
CA GLY A 20 10.18 -17.02 9.37
C GLY A 20 10.66 -16.31 10.66
N GLU A 21 11.85 -15.70 10.61
CA GLU A 21 12.42 -14.90 11.67
C GLU A 21 13.02 -13.61 11.08
N ALA A 22 12.64 -12.47 11.63
CA ALA A 22 13.27 -11.20 11.27
C ALA A 22 14.55 -10.99 12.11
N ALA A 23 15.58 -10.41 11.52
CA ALA A 23 16.74 -9.93 12.26
C ALA A 23 16.35 -8.73 13.13
N LEU A 24 16.68 -8.76 14.41
CA LEU A 24 16.30 -7.76 15.39
C LEU A 24 17.47 -6.82 15.75
N SER A 25 18.64 -7.38 16.01
CA SER A 25 19.83 -6.61 16.35
C SER A 25 21.10 -7.19 15.75
N ILE A 26 22.11 -6.36 15.65
CA ILE A 26 23.48 -6.73 15.31
C ILE A 26 24.41 -6.17 16.37
N ASP A 27 25.27 -7.02 16.90
CA ASP A 27 26.27 -6.69 17.91
C ASP A 27 27.64 -7.19 17.44
N LYS A 28 28.71 -6.74 18.09
CA LYS A 28 30.06 -7.32 17.95
C LYS A 28 30.48 -7.96 19.25
N ASP A 29 31.11 -9.13 19.16
CA ASP A 29 31.76 -9.75 20.30
C ASP A 29 33.18 -9.21 20.55
N GLU A 30 33.86 -9.75 21.58
CA GLU A 30 35.22 -9.36 21.98
C GLU A 30 36.26 -9.64 20.88
N ASP A 31 36.00 -10.61 20.00
CA ASP A 31 36.84 -10.98 18.85
C ASP A 31 36.54 -10.13 17.61
N GLY A 32 35.58 -9.20 17.69
CA GLY A 32 35.16 -8.32 16.59
C GLY A 32 34.27 -9.00 15.56
N GLN A 33 33.74 -10.21 15.85
CA GLN A 33 32.78 -10.87 14.98
C GLN A 33 31.36 -10.37 15.23
N PHE A 34 30.56 -10.34 14.18
CA PHE A 34 29.18 -9.92 14.27
C PHE A 34 28.29 -11.02 14.85
N ILE A 35 27.37 -10.63 15.71
CA ILE A 35 26.31 -11.49 16.23
C ILE A 35 24.98 -10.87 15.81
N VAL A 36 24.26 -11.54 14.91
CA VAL A 36 22.90 -11.16 14.52
C VAL A 36 21.92 -11.96 15.38
N THR A 37 21.03 -11.23 16.08
CA THR A 37 19.97 -11.85 16.88
C THR A 37 18.63 -11.64 16.19
N THR A 38 17.81 -12.70 16.10
CA THR A 38 16.49 -12.66 15.51
C THR A 38 15.41 -12.37 16.55
N VAL A 39 14.19 -12.03 16.07
CA VAL A 39 13.02 -11.81 16.96
C VAL A 39 12.62 -13.04 17.78
N LYS A 40 13.07 -14.24 17.40
CA LYS A 40 12.88 -15.49 18.18
C LYS A 40 14.05 -15.85 19.08
N GLY A 41 15.09 -15.00 19.09
CA GLY A 41 16.28 -15.22 19.93
C GLY A 41 17.35 -16.11 19.27
N THR A 42 17.19 -16.53 18.04
CA THR A 42 18.23 -17.25 17.29
C THR A 42 19.42 -16.31 17.07
N LYS A 43 20.64 -16.81 17.33
CA LYS A 43 21.88 -16.04 17.17
C LYS A 43 22.75 -16.64 16.06
N HIS A 44 23.20 -15.78 15.17
CA HIS A 44 24.15 -16.12 14.12
C HIS A 44 25.45 -15.33 14.31
N LYS A 45 26.58 -16.01 14.37
CA LYS A 45 27.90 -15.40 14.49
C LYS A 45 28.67 -15.52 13.18
N ALA A 46 29.20 -14.39 12.69
CA ALA A 46 29.96 -14.36 11.43
C ALA A 46 30.97 -13.20 11.42
N PRO A 47 32.09 -13.34 10.70
CA PRO A 47 33.05 -12.25 10.53
C PRO A 47 32.53 -11.14 9.61
N ILE A 48 31.57 -11.45 8.75
CA ILE A 48 30.96 -10.50 7.79
C ILE A 48 29.46 -10.70 7.79
N VAL A 49 28.71 -9.60 7.77
CA VAL A 49 27.26 -9.58 7.58
C VAL A 49 26.95 -8.73 6.33
N MET A 50 26.24 -9.32 5.40
CA MET A 50 25.74 -8.62 4.21
C MET A 50 24.25 -8.34 4.38
N ILE A 51 23.87 -7.05 4.41
CA ILE A 51 22.47 -6.65 4.46
C ILE A 51 21.94 -6.60 3.04
N ALA A 52 21.07 -7.53 2.69
CA ALA A 52 20.44 -7.66 1.38
C ALA A 52 18.90 -7.58 1.49
N GLY A 53 18.39 -6.78 2.44
CA GLY A 53 16.96 -6.61 2.75
C GLY A 53 16.17 -5.78 1.74
N GLY A 54 16.76 -5.40 0.60
CA GLY A 54 16.14 -4.51 -0.37
C GLY A 54 15.79 -3.16 0.25
N LEU A 55 14.61 -2.65 -0.05
CA LEU A 55 14.09 -1.40 0.53
C LEU A 55 13.40 -1.62 1.90
N GLY A 56 13.53 -2.81 2.48
CA GLY A 56 12.86 -3.19 3.72
C GLY A 56 11.39 -3.55 3.51
N VAL A 57 10.59 -3.29 4.53
CA VAL A 57 9.13 -3.43 4.45
C VAL A 57 8.54 -2.18 3.81
N PHE A 58 7.67 -2.38 2.82
CA PHE A 58 6.93 -1.27 2.23
C PHE A 58 5.69 -0.97 3.08
N GLU A 59 5.69 0.17 3.73
CA GLU A 59 4.54 0.66 4.46
C GLU A 59 3.71 1.61 3.58
N PRO A 60 2.38 1.44 3.51
CA PRO A 60 1.54 2.39 2.80
C PRO A 60 1.57 3.75 3.47
N ARG A 61 1.61 4.80 2.65
CA ARG A 61 1.47 6.17 3.15
C ARG A 61 0.01 6.40 3.52
N LYS A 62 -0.24 6.58 4.80
CA LYS A 62 -1.58 6.86 5.32
C LYS A 62 -1.92 8.35 5.11
N PRO A 63 -3.16 8.68 4.71
CA PRO A 63 -3.64 10.06 4.73
C PRO A 63 -3.73 10.59 6.16
N PRO A 64 -3.61 11.91 6.36
CA PRO A 64 -3.70 12.54 7.67
C PRO A 64 -5.18 12.70 8.11
N ILE A 65 -5.85 11.59 8.33
CA ILE A 65 -7.24 11.52 8.81
C ILE A 65 -7.21 10.94 10.22
N ASP A 66 -7.66 11.68 11.21
CA ASP A 66 -7.49 11.36 12.63
C ASP A 66 -8.06 9.99 13.02
N ASN A 67 -9.22 9.62 12.46
CA ASN A 67 -9.93 8.39 12.79
C ASN A 67 -9.74 7.27 11.77
N ILE A 68 -8.74 7.34 10.91
CA ILE A 68 -8.53 6.34 9.85
C ILE A 68 -8.30 4.92 10.39
N THR A 69 -7.63 4.81 11.52
CA THR A 69 -7.32 3.53 12.17
C THR A 69 -8.56 2.80 12.68
N ASP A 70 -9.65 3.51 12.96
CA ASP A 70 -10.91 2.91 13.45
C ASP A 70 -11.59 2.08 12.35
N PHE A 71 -11.29 2.40 11.09
CA PHE A 71 -11.86 1.78 9.89
C PHE A 71 -10.88 0.87 9.14
N GLU A 72 -9.63 0.71 9.59
CA GLU A 72 -8.70 -0.28 9.04
C GLU A 72 -9.28 -1.68 9.18
N ASP A 73 -9.23 -2.48 8.12
CA ASP A 73 -9.89 -3.79 7.99
C ASP A 73 -11.43 -3.77 8.11
N LYS A 74 -12.04 -2.57 8.10
CA LYS A 74 -13.49 -2.36 8.20
C LYS A 74 -13.99 -1.37 7.14
N GLY A 75 -13.35 -1.37 5.99
CA GLY A 75 -13.64 -0.52 4.86
C GLY A 75 -12.50 0.40 4.43
N VAL A 76 -11.38 0.45 5.16
CA VAL A 76 -10.16 1.12 4.72
C VAL A 76 -9.08 0.09 4.40
N GLU A 77 -8.64 0.05 3.16
CA GLU A 77 -7.57 -0.83 2.67
C GLU A 77 -6.52 -0.04 1.90
N TYR A 78 -5.25 -0.29 2.18
CA TYR A 78 -4.11 0.37 1.52
C TYR A 78 -3.55 -0.41 0.32
N ILE A 79 -3.99 -1.64 0.14
CA ILE A 79 -3.56 -2.56 -0.91
C ILE A 79 -4.74 -3.42 -1.33
N ILE A 80 -5.02 -3.47 -2.60
CA ILE A 80 -6.00 -4.40 -3.17
C ILE A 80 -5.33 -5.76 -3.41
N ARG A 81 -5.70 -6.75 -2.61
CA ARG A 81 -5.19 -8.13 -2.73
C ARG A 81 -6.15 -9.06 -3.45
N ASN A 82 -7.43 -8.90 -3.16
CA ASN A 82 -8.51 -9.67 -3.78
C ASN A 82 -9.58 -8.70 -4.31
N PRO A 83 -9.68 -8.48 -5.63
CA PRO A 83 -10.69 -7.58 -6.19
C PRO A 83 -12.13 -8.01 -5.94
N GLU A 84 -12.39 -9.29 -5.74
CA GLU A 84 -13.75 -9.83 -5.55
C GLU A 84 -14.42 -9.29 -4.28
N MET A 85 -13.64 -8.84 -3.28
CA MET A 85 -14.19 -8.26 -2.06
C MET A 85 -14.94 -6.93 -2.31
N TYR A 86 -14.71 -6.31 -3.45
CA TYR A 86 -15.36 -5.05 -3.85
C TYR A 86 -16.60 -5.28 -4.73
N GLN A 87 -17.02 -6.55 -4.91
CA GLN A 87 -18.17 -6.89 -5.73
C GLN A 87 -19.44 -6.19 -5.22
N ASP A 88 -20.09 -5.45 -6.11
CA ASP A 88 -21.31 -4.66 -5.85
C ASP A 88 -21.17 -3.56 -4.77
N LYS A 89 -19.94 -3.15 -4.46
CA LYS A 89 -19.60 -2.13 -3.47
C LYS A 89 -19.36 -0.75 -4.07
N VAL A 90 -19.54 0.27 -3.26
CA VAL A 90 -19.13 1.64 -3.58
C VAL A 90 -17.71 1.85 -3.06
N CYS A 91 -16.77 2.08 -3.97
CA CYS A 91 -15.35 2.23 -3.67
C CYS A 91 -14.90 3.67 -3.93
N VAL A 92 -14.35 4.32 -2.90
CA VAL A 92 -13.64 5.60 -3.05
C VAL A 92 -12.15 5.31 -3.08
N ILE A 93 -11.51 5.59 -4.20
CA ILE A 93 -10.05 5.46 -4.39
C ILE A 93 -9.45 6.86 -4.34
N ALA A 94 -8.41 7.05 -3.52
CA ALA A 94 -7.70 8.32 -3.47
C ALA A 94 -6.26 8.15 -3.95
N GLY A 95 -5.86 8.98 -4.92
CA GLY A 95 -4.52 8.95 -5.48
C GLY A 95 -4.45 9.54 -6.88
N GLY A 96 -3.26 9.63 -7.44
CA GLY A 96 -3.04 10.17 -8.79
C GLY A 96 -1.81 9.58 -9.49
N GLY A 97 -1.30 8.45 -8.98
CA GLY A 97 -0.27 7.63 -9.62
C GLY A 97 -0.87 6.38 -10.25
N ASP A 98 -0.03 5.58 -10.90
CA ASP A 98 -0.44 4.39 -11.67
C ASP A 98 -1.38 3.47 -10.89
N SER A 99 -1.04 3.13 -9.64
CA SER A 99 -1.88 2.23 -8.84
C SER A 99 -3.31 2.74 -8.65
N ALA A 100 -3.52 4.04 -8.44
CA ALA A 100 -4.86 4.59 -8.27
C ALA A 100 -5.65 4.59 -9.58
N LEU A 101 -5.00 4.93 -10.69
CA LEU A 101 -5.62 4.93 -12.02
C LEU A 101 -5.96 3.49 -12.45
N ASP A 102 -5.00 2.58 -12.38
CA ASP A 102 -5.17 1.20 -12.85
C ASP A 102 -6.24 0.45 -12.05
N TRP A 103 -6.29 0.63 -10.71
CA TRP A 103 -7.34 0.01 -9.92
C TRP A 103 -8.71 0.63 -10.14
N SER A 104 -8.79 1.96 -10.36
CA SER A 104 -10.06 2.60 -10.70
C SER A 104 -10.60 2.07 -12.03
N ILE A 105 -9.75 2.00 -13.06
CA ILE A 105 -10.09 1.43 -14.36
C ILE A 105 -10.52 -0.04 -14.20
N TYR A 106 -9.71 -0.85 -13.51
CA TYR A 106 -9.96 -2.28 -13.37
C TYR A 106 -11.30 -2.58 -12.70
N LEU A 107 -11.60 -1.92 -11.57
CA LEU A 107 -12.84 -2.16 -10.83
C LEU A 107 -14.08 -1.70 -11.59
N ALA A 108 -13.98 -0.59 -12.35
CA ALA A 108 -15.08 -0.07 -13.13
C ALA A 108 -15.30 -0.86 -14.43
N GLU A 109 -14.24 -1.07 -15.24
CA GLU A 109 -14.32 -1.76 -16.53
C GLU A 109 -14.79 -3.22 -16.39
N ARG A 110 -14.32 -3.92 -15.34
CA ARG A 110 -14.74 -5.28 -15.03
C ARG A 110 -16.11 -5.35 -14.34
N LYS A 111 -16.72 -4.20 -14.05
CA LYS A 111 -18.00 -4.10 -13.31
C LYS A 111 -17.98 -4.86 -11.99
N ILE A 112 -16.83 -4.86 -11.32
CA ILE A 112 -16.67 -5.47 -10.01
C ILE A 112 -17.33 -4.56 -8.96
N ALA A 113 -16.88 -3.30 -8.88
CA ALA A 113 -17.51 -2.34 -8.02
C ALA A 113 -18.85 -1.84 -8.62
N LYS A 114 -19.83 -1.63 -7.78
CA LYS A 114 -21.10 -0.96 -8.15
C LYS A 114 -20.87 0.48 -8.58
N ARG A 115 -19.90 1.15 -7.95
CA ARG A 115 -19.54 2.53 -8.21
C ARG A 115 -18.07 2.75 -7.82
N VAL A 116 -17.32 3.42 -8.67
CA VAL A 116 -15.94 3.84 -8.40
C VAL A 116 -15.89 5.35 -8.38
N VAL A 117 -15.39 5.92 -7.28
CA VAL A 117 -15.11 7.35 -7.15
C VAL A 117 -13.61 7.53 -7.03
N LEU A 118 -12.98 8.20 -7.98
CA LEU A 118 -11.56 8.53 -7.93
C LEU A 118 -11.38 9.97 -7.45
N VAL A 119 -10.74 10.13 -6.29
CA VAL A 119 -10.45 11.44 -5.69
C VAL A 119 -8.98 11.77 -5.88
N HIS A 120 -8.68 12.93 -6.44
CA HIS A 120 -7.31 13.40 -6.60
C HIS A 120 -7.15 14.88 -6.24
N ARG A 121 -6.10 15.20 -5.48
CA ARG A 121 -5.84 16.56 -4.96
C ARG A 121 -5.47 17.61 -6.01
N SER A 122 -5.03 17.17 -7.19
CA SER A 122 -4.58 18.04 -8.29
C SER A 122 -5.49 17.86 -9.51
N SER A 123 -5.48 18.83 -10.40
CA SER A 123 -6.10 18.71 -11.72
C SER A 123 -5.28 17.85 -12.69
N SER A 124 -4.03 17.52 -12.36
CA SER A 124 -3.14 16.70 -13.19
C SER A 124 -2.68 15.45 -12.47
N PHE A 125 -2.62 14.33 -13.19
CA PHE A 125 -2.16 13.04 -12.68
C PHE A 125 -0.67 12.82 -12.94
N ARG A 126 -0.05 11.92 -12.14
CA ARG A 126 1.35 11.51 -12.29
C ARG A 126 1.51 10.10 -12.88
N GLY A 127 0.41 9.41 -13.12
CA GLY A 127 0.42 8.09 -13.72
C GLY A 127 0.71 8.12 -15.21
N HIS A 128 0.80 6.94 -15.81
CA HIS A 128 1.07 6.77 -17.22
C HIS A 128 -0.01 7.45 -18.07
N LEU A 129 0.38 8.12 -19.16
CA LEU A 129 -0.53 8.92 -19.99
C LEU A 129 -1.72 8.13 -20.52
N ASP A 130 -1.54 6.88 -20.88
CA ASP A 130 -2.62 6.01 -21.34
C ASP A 130 -3.66 5.77 -20.24
N SER A 131 -3.22 5.42 -19.02
CA SER A 131 -4.12 5.24 -17.87
C SER A 131 -4.84 6.54 -17.51
N VAL A 132 -4.16 7.68 -17.61
CA VAL A 132 -4.78 9.01 -17.38
C VAL A 132 -5.89 9.27 -18.42
N GLN A 133 -5.62 9.05 -19.71
CA GLN A 133 -6.62 9.27 -20.75
C GLN A 133 -7.83 8.35 -20.56
N ARG A 134 -7.59 7.07 -20.27
CA ARG A 134 -8.67 6.11 -19.99
C ARG A 134 -9.56 6.52 -18.84
N VAL A 135 -8.98 7.00 -17.72
CA VAL A 135 -9.77 7.50 -16.60
C VAL A 135 -10.62 8.71 -16.99
N ILE A 136 -10.08 9.63 -17.80
CA ILE A 136 -10.82 10.79 -18.29
C ILE A 136 -12.00 10.33 -19.17
N ASP A 137 -11.75 9.44 -20.13
CA ASP A 137 -12.78 8.91 -21.03
C ASP A 137 -13.88 8.17 -20.25
N MET A 138 -13.50 7.39 -19.23
CA MET A 138 -14.44 6.68 -18.35
C MET A 138 -15.21 7.62 -17.41
N ALA A 139 -14.63 8.75 -17.04
CA ALA A 139 -15.33 9.79 -16.30
C ALA A 139 -16.35 10.52 -17.17
N GLU A 140 -16.01 10.81 -18.43
CA GLU A 140 -16.93 11.42 -19.41
C GLU A 140 -18.09 10.47 -19.76
N SER A 141 -17.85 9.17 -19.82
CA SER A 141 -18.90 8.15 -20.04
C SER A 141 -19.74 7.84 -18.79
N GLY A 142 -19.32 8.31 -17.61
CA GLY A 142 -20.00 8.07 -16.35
C GLY A 142 -19.72 6.70 -15.71
N GLU A 143 -18.68 6.02 -16.15
CA GLU A 143 -18.23 4.75 -15.57
C GLU A 143 -17.40 4.94 -14.29
N ILE A 144 -16.73 6.09 -14.15
CA ILE A 144 -16.00 6.51 -12.97
C ILE A 144 -16.45 7.90 -12.58
N ASP A 145 -16.71 8.12 -11.29
CA ASP A 145 -16.91 9.46 -10.75
C ASP A 145 -15.55 10.09 -10.45
N LEU A 146 -15.10 11.01 -11.25
CA LEU A 146 -13.81 11.68 -11.07
C LEU A 146 -13.98 12.99 -10.28
N VAL A 147 -13.26 13.10 -9.15
CA VAL A 147 -13.23 14.29 -8.30
C VAL A 147 -11.78 14.77 -8.18
N THR A 148 -11.41 15.76 -8.97
CA THR A 148 -10.09 16.40 -8.92
C THR A 148 -10.09 17.63 -8.01
N GLU A 149 -8.92 18.22 -7.74
CA GLU A 149 -8.74 19.37 -6.84
C GLU A 149 -9.41 19.15 -5.46
N ALA A 150 -9.41 17.89 -4.98
CA ALA A 150 -10.10 17.48 -3.77
C ALA A 150 -9.30 16.47 -2.96
N GLU A 151 -9.47 16.48 -1.66
CA GLU A 151 -8.82 15.57 -0.73
C GLU A 151 -9.85 14.89 0.16
N VAL A 152 -9.57 13.64 0.55
CA VAL A 152 -10.34 12.97 1.59
C VAL A 152 -9.87 13.50 2.94
N THR A 153 -10.79 14.10 3.69
CA THR A 153 -10.52 14.79 4.96
C THR A 153 -11.12 14.11 6.17
N GLY A 154 -12.01 13.14 5.98
CA GLY A 154 -12.64 12.42 7.08
C GLY A 154 -13.34 11.15 6.64
N LEU A 155 -13.65 10.33 7.62
CA LEU A 155 -14.40 9.08 7.48
C LEU A 155 -15.51 9.04 8.52
N ALA A 156 -16.64 8.42 8.18
CA ALA A 156 -17.74 8.22 9.11
C ALA A 156 -18.36 6.82 8.95
N GLY A 157 -18.91 6.29 10.04
CA GLY A 157 -19.58 4.99 10.07
C GLY A 157 -19.76 4.49 11.49
N ASN A 158 -20.52 3.43 11.65
CA ASN A 158 -20.78 2.78 12.92
C ASN A 158 -20.26 1.34 12.91
N GLY A 159 -19.00 1.16 13.31
CA GLY A 159 -18.33 -0.15 13.33
C GLY A 159 -17.71 -0.57 12.00
N ALA A 160 -18.20 -0.04 10.88
CA ALA A 160 -17.61 -0.14 9.55
C ALA A 160 -17.73 1.20 8.84
N LEU A 161 -16.99 1.38 7.73
CA LEU A 161 -17.07 2.58 6.91
C LEU A 161 -18.45 2.68 6.24
N GLU A 162 -19.06 3.85 6.31
CA GLU A 162 -20.34 4.17 5.66
C GLU A 162 -20.23 5.41 4.77
N GLU A 163 -19.35 6.36 5.13
CA GLU A 163 -19.16 7.60 4.39
C GLU A 163 -17.70 8.02 4.33
N VAL A 164 -17.30 8.55 3.18
CA VAL A 164 -16.03 9.25 2.95
C VAL A 164 -16.32 10.74 2.78
N ILE A 165 -15.63 11.57 3.58
CA ILE A 165 -15.76 13.03 3.54
C ILE A 165 -14.66 13.58 2.64
N VAL A 166 -15.07 14.27 1.58
CA VAL A 166 -14.16 14.83 0.57
C VAL A 166 -14.29 16.34 0.60
N THR A 167 -13.17 17.05 0.73
CA THR A 167 -13.12 18.52 0.67
C THR A 167 -12.53 18.94 -0.67
N HIS A 168 -13.37 19.57 -1.50
CA HIS A 168 -12.94 20.16 -2.76
C HIS A 168 -12.49 21.62 -2.52
N GLN A 169 -11.41 22.04 -3.21
CA GLN A 169 -10.78 23.35 -2.99
C GLN A 169 -11.71 24.55 -3.21
N LYS A 170 -12.69 24.41 -4.10
CA LYS A 170 -13.63 25.49 -4.46
C LYS A 170 -15.08 25.26 -3.99
N GLU A 171 -15.50 23.97 -3.95
CA GLU A 171 -16.91 23.62 -3.71
C GLU A 171 -17.18 23.26 -2.24
N GLY A 172 -16.13 23.10 -1.43
CA GLY A 172 -16.24 22.74 -0.02
C GLY A 172 -16.41 21.26 0.23
N GLU A 173 -17.01 20.91 1.36
CA GLU A 173 -17.15 19.54 1.85
C GLU A 173 -18.32 18.82 1.18
N LYS A 174 -18.08 17.56 0.79
CA LYS A 174 -19.06 16.61 0.27
C LYS A 174 -18.92 15.26 0.96
N ARG A 175 -20.03 14.64 1.33
CA ARG A 175 -20.08 13.29 1.87
C ARG A 175 -20.46 12.30 0.78
N ILE A 176 -19.71 11.24 0.66
CA ILE A 176 -19.91 10.17 -0.32
C ILE A 176 -20.19 8.89 0.45
N ALA A 177 -21.39 8.34 0.30
CA ALA A 177 -21.69 7.02 0.84
C ALA A 177 -20.78 5.98 0.17
N ALA A 178 -20.04 5.22 0.96
CA ALA A 178 -19.03 4.30 0.48
C ALA A 178 -18.85 3.11 1.43
N ASP A 179 -18.68 1.94 0.85
CA ASP A 179 -18.33 0.71 1.58
C ASP A 179 -16.83 0.61 1.81
N HIS A 180 -16.01 1.13 0.86
CA HIS A 180 -14.56 1.05 0.89
C HIS A 180 -13.89 2.38 0.56
N PHE A 181 -12.83 2.68 1.30
CA PHE A 181 -11.88 3.75 1.02
C PHE A 181 -10.49 3.18 0.82
N ILE A 182 -9.89 3.45 -0.34
CA ILE A 182 -8.63 2.85 -0.77
C ILE A 182 -7.63 3.98 -1.09
N PRO A 183 -6.86 4.48 -0.08
CA PRO A 183 -5.84 5.49 -0.29
C PRO A 183 -4.58 4.87 -0.91
N LEU A 184 -4.32 5.17 -2.18
CA LEU A 184 -3.16 4.70 -2.94
C LEU A 184 -2.13 5.82 -3.11
N PHE A 185 -1.52 6.24 -2.00
CA PHE A 185 -0.55 7.37 -1.94
C PHE A 185 0.90 6.93 -2.14
N GLY A 186 1.10 5.68 -2.54
CA GLY A 186 2.40 5.05 -2.67
C GLY A 186 2.87 4.45 -1.36
N LEU A 187 4.05 3.86 -1.43
CA LEU A 187 4.69 3.16 -0.33
C LEU A 187 5.91 3.96 0.14
N LYS A 188 6.23 3.89 1.42
CA LYS A 188 7.52 4.33 1.94
C LYS A 188 8.33 3.10 2.33
N PRO A 189 9.61 3.04 1.98
CA PRO A 189 10.48 2.00 2.49
C PRO A 189 10.66 2.16 3.99
N SER A 190 10.61 1.06 4.73
CA SER A 190 10.90 0.99 6.15
C SER A 190 11.95 -0.09 6.36
N LEU A 191 13.14 0.31 6.79
CA LEU A 191 14.22 -0.62 7.07
C LEU A 191 14.02 -1.36 8.39
N GLY A 192 13.00 -0.96 9.18
CA GLY A 192 12.77 -1.54 10.50
C GLY A 192 13.99 -1.41 11.40
N PRO A 193 14.33 -2.43 12.19
CA PRO A 193 15.48 -2.40 13.11
C PRO A 193 16.82 -2.12 12.44
N ILE A 194 16.95 -2.44 11.14
CA ILE A 194 18.19 -2.22 10.36
C ILE A 194 18.58 -0.73 10.33
N ALA A 195 17.60 0.17 10.39
CA ALA A 195 17.84 1.61 10.38
C ALA A 195 18.67 2.09 11.59
N ASP A 196 18.63 1.34 12.70
CA ASP A 196 19.24 1.69 13.97
C ASP A 196 20.54 0.90 14.26
N TRP A 197 21.02 0.11 13.30
CA TRP A 197 22.21 -0.73 13.50
C TRP A 197 23.56 -0.01 13.36
N GLY A 198 23.57 1.30 13.18
CA GLY A 198 24.77 2.14 13.13
C GLY A 198 25.30 2.43 11.75
#